data_78a22ee74bf04226b32fa0236a35b18a
#
_entry.id   78a22ee74bf04226b32fa0236a35b18a
#
_cell.length_a   1.000
_cell.length_b   1.000
_cell.length_c   1.000
_cell.angle_alpha   90.00
_cell.angle_beta   90.00
_cell.angle_gamma   90.00
#
_symmetry.space_group_name_H-M   'P 1'
#
loop_
_entity.id
_entity.type
_entity.pdbx_description
1 polymer ?
#
loop_
_entity_poly.entity_id
_entity_poly.type
_entity_poly.pdbx_seq_one_letter_code
_entity_poly.pdbx_strand_id
1 'polypeptide(L)'
;MIAVDDATSTLGVAPACRALDLPRASLYRRRRPAPVARPRPAPPRALTVVERRGVLDLLHTRFIDQAPAQVHAMLLDEGTYLCSPRTMYRVLDAAHEIKERRDQVRRPHYAAPELLATRPNEVWSWDITKLLGPTKWTYFYLYVILDIFSRYVVGWMLAPRESAALAERLIADTCAKQGIVPGQLTVHADRGAAMTSKPVALLLADLGVVKTHSRPHVSNDNPFSEAQFKTLKYCPQFPERFGSLEDGRAFGQVFFPWYNQEHCHSGLGFLTPAVVHVGQAATVRAHRQQVLAAAYAAHPERFVKGRPHPADLPTAVWINPPLKKTTAQDAPGTTFVPSGNLRVDPIRDADDYVAAIIIDRGAPLITPTLVSQCH
;
A
#
# COMPACT_ATOMS: atom_id res chain seq x y z
N MET A 1 27.85 2.26 21.26
CA MET A 1 28.40 1.86 22.59
C MET A 1 29.79 1.27 22.44
N ILE A 2 30.00 0.27 21.63
CA ILE A 2 31.35 -0.34 21.39
C ILE A 2 32.39 0.73 21.03
N ALA A 3 32.07 1.64 20.09
CA ALA A 3 32.95 2.72 19.70
C ALA A 3 33.32 3.71 20.85
N VAL A 4 32.42 3.89 21.85
CA VAL A 4 32.68 4.73 23.01
C VAL A 4 33.58 3.99 24.00
N ASP A 5 33.41 2.72 24.18
CA ASP A 5 34.21 1.90 25.09
C ASP A 5 35.61 1.73 24.52
N ASP A 6 35.78 1.54 23.22
CA ASP A 6 37.08 1.52 22.52
C ASP A 6 37.80 2.88 22.61
N ALA A 7 37.10 3.97 22.33
CA ALA A 7 37.65 5.31 22.43
C ALA A 7 38.04 5.69 23.88
N THR A 8 37.26 5.21 24.88
CA THR A 8 37.59 5.48 26.30
C THR A 8 38.80 4.71 26.78
N SER A 9 39.10 3.53 26.23
CA SER A 9 40.30 2.75 26.56
C SER A 9 41.57 3.41 26.06
N THR A 10 41.52 4.08 24.91
CA THR A 10 42.68 4.68 24.26
C THR A 10 42.91 6.16 24.64
N LEU A 11 41.84 6.94 24.71
CA LEU A 11 41.87 8.40 24.88
C LEU A 11 41.48 8.88 26.28
N GLY A 12 40.93 8.00 27.10
CA GLY A 12 40.31 8.34 28.38
C GLY A 12 38.88 8.85 28.23
N VAL A 13 38.09 8.81 29.34
CA VAL A 13 36.67 9.10 29.34
C VAL A 13 36.31 10.51 28.90
N ALA A 14 37.05 11.53 29.35
CA ALA A 14 36.67 12.91 29.08
C ALA A 14 36.93 13.34 27.61
N PRO A 15 38.05 12.99 26.98
CA PRO A 15 38.28 13.25 25.56
C PRO A 15 37.36 12.45 24.65
N ALA A 16 37.16 11.17 24.96
CA ALA A 16 36.27 10.31 24.18
C ALA A 16 34.81 10.81 24.20
N CYS A 17 34.30 11.22 25.34
CA CYS A 17 32.97 11.79 25.44
C CYS A 17 32.81 13.12 24.70
N ARG A 18 33.86 13.97 24.66
CA ARG A 18 33.86 15.21 23.88
C ARG A 18 33.88 14.95 22.38
N ALA A 19 34.75 14.02 21.94
CA ALA A 19 34.84 13.67 20.51
C ALA A 19 33.55 13.06 19.92
N LEU A 20 32.76 12.39 20.76
CA LEU A 20 31.54 11.71 20.35
C LEU A 20 30.27 12.48 20.77
N ASP A 21 30.41 13.73 21.24
CA ASP A 21 29.30 14.57 21.73
C ASP A 21 28.37 13.88 22.72
N LEU A 22 28.95 13.10 23.65
CA LEU A 22 28.23 12.33 24.65
C LEU A 22 28.42 12.90 26.06
N PRO A 23 27.35 13.24 26.79
CA PRO A 23 27.49 13.66 28.19
C PRO A 23 28.15 12.56 29.04
N ARG A 24 29.19 12.85 29.77
CA ARG A 24 29.85 11.89 30.67
C ARG A 24 28.88 11.22 31.66
N ALA A 25 27.91 11.98 32.17
CA ALA A 25 26.86 11.46 33.04
C ALA A 25 26.05 10.31 32.39
N SER A 26 25.78 10.39 31.09
CA SER A 26 25.08 9.34 30.32
C SER A 26 25.93 8.08 30.18
N LEU A 27 27.24 8.22 29.97
CA LEU A 27 28.15 7.08 29.93
C LEU A 27 28.22 6.36 31.28
N TYR A 28 28.44 7.10 32.37
CA TYR A 28 28.48 6.52 33.72
C TYR A 28 27.14 5.92 34.14
N ARG A 29 26.01 6.53 33.77
CA ARG A 29 24.67 5.96 34.03
C ARG A 29 24.49 4.62 33.33
N ARG A 30 24.99 4.45 32.12
CA ARG A 30 24.91 3.19 31.37
C ARG A 30 25.89 2.12 31.87
N ARG A 31 27.08 2.51 32.34
CA ARG A 31 28.07 1.60 32.93
C ARG A 31 27.67 1.13 34.33
N ARG A 32 26.74 1.85 34.99
CA ARG A 32 26.23 1.43 36.28
C ARG A 32 25.38 0.16 36.10
N PRO A 33 25.65 -0.94 36.84
CA PRO A 33 24.79 -2.11 36.76
C PRO A 33 23.35 -1.69 37.09
N ALA A 34 22.39 -2.21 36.31
CA ALA A 34 20.98 -1.92 36.52
C ALA A 34 20.63 -2.27 37.98
N PRO A 35 20.06 -1.35 38.75
CA PRO A 35 19.67 -1.66 40.12
C PRO A 35 18.72 -2.83 40.07
N VAL A 36 19.00 -3.85 40.89
CA VAL A 36 18.06 -4.97 41.08
C VAL A 36 16.70 -4.39 41.45
N ALA A 37 15.72 -4.62 40.60
CA ALA A 37 14.36 -4.12 40.82
C ALA A 37 13.84 -4.66 42.17
N ARG A 38 13.78 -3.80 43.16
CA ARG A 38 13.15 -4.18 44.44
C ARG A 38 11.66 -4.40 44.17
N PRO A 39 11.08 -5.53 44.62
CA PRO A 39 9.65 -5.72 44.47
C PRO A 39 8.93 -4.55 45.15
N ARG A 40 8.03 -3.90 44.42
CA ARG A 40 7.23 -2.80 45.01
C ARG A 40 6.37 -3.36 46.12
N PRO A 41 6.35 -2.76 47.30
CA PRO A 41 5.46 -3.21 48.37
C PRO A 41 4.01 -3.12 47.89
N ALA A 42 3.20 -4.11 48.25
CA ALA A 42 1.78 -4.11 47.92
C ALA A 42 1.13 -2.83 48.46
N PRO A 43 0.27 -2.14 47.69
CA PRO A 43 -0.45 -0.97 48.20
C PRO A 43 -1.25 -1.33 49.46
N PRO A 44 -1.35 -0.45 50.46
CA PRO A 44 -2.04 -0.77 51.73
C PRO A 44 -3.53 -1.11 51.54
N ARG A 45 -4.11 -0.76 50.41
CA ARG A 45 -5.52 -1.05 50.04
C ARG A 45 -5.67 -2.23 49.09
N ALA A 46 -4.61 -3.00 48.82
CA ALA A 46 -4.69 -4.16 47.96
C ALA A 46 -5.34 -5.33 48.75
N LEU A 47 -6.20 -6.07 48.03
CA LEU A 47 -6.74 -7.32 48.59
C LEU A 47 -5.60 -8.29 48.93
N THR A 48 -5.71 -8.94 50.06
CA THR A 48 -4.82 -10.03 50.48
C THR A 48 -4.95 -11.23 49.54
N VAL A 49 -4.00 -12.15 49.59
CA VAL A 49 -4.05 -13.38 48.79
C VAL A 49 -5.30 -14.21 49.10
N VAL A 50 -5.71 -14.25 50.36
CA VAL A 50 -6.90 -14.97 50.80
C VAL A 50 -8.17 -14.34 50.26
N GLU A 51 -8.29 -13.01 50.32
CA GLU A 51 -9.45 -12.29 49.78
C GLU A 51 -9.55 -12.45 48.26
N ARG A 52 -8.43 -12.38 47.52
CA ARG A 52 -8.43 -12.62 46.06
C ARG A 52 -8.92 -14.02 45.73
N ARG A 53 -8.47 -15.02 46.50
CA ARG A 53 -8.91 -16.40 46.30
C ARG A 53 -10.40 -16.54 46.58
N GLY A 54 -10.91 -15.93 47.64
CA GLY A 54 -12.34 -15.92 47.95
C GLY A 54 -13.19 -15.28 46.84
N VAL A 55 -12.70 -14.19 46.22
CA VAL A 55 -13.37 -13.57 45.05
C VAL A 55 -13.40 -14.55 43.89
N LEU A 56 -12.29 -15.24 43.54
CA LEU A 56 -12.25 -16.24 42.47
C LEU A 56 -13.18 -17.41 42.76
N ASP A 57 -13.12 -17.98 43.96
CA ASP A 57 -13.95 -19.12 44.32
C ASP A 57 -15.45 -18.77 44.24
N LEU A 58 -15.83 -17.55 44.61
CA LEU A 58 -17.21 -17.08 44.50
C LEU A 58 -17.63 -16.93 43.01
N LEU A 59 -16.76 -16.39 42.15
CA LEU A 59 -17.02 -16.23 40.75
C LEU A 59 -17.08 -17.58 40.02
N HIS A 60 -16.33 -18.59 40.47
CA HIS A 60 -16.29 -19.92 39.85
C HIS A 60 -17.43 -20.85 40.35
N THR A 61 -17.97 -20.60 41.53
CA THR A 61 -19.00 -21.50 42.08
C THR A 61 -20.40 -20.94 41.95
N ARG A 62 -20.63 -19.75 42.50
CA ARG A 62 -21.97 -19.18 42.60
C ARG A 62 -22.36 -18.34 41.39
N PHE A 63 -21.41 -17.65 40.79
CA PHE A 63 -21.66 -16.66 39.72
C PHE A 63 -20.96 -17.04 38.40
N ILE A 64 -21.02 -18.33 38.06
CA ILE A 64 -20.47 -18.84 36.80
C ILE A 64 -21.11 -18.08 35.64
N ASP A 65 -20.26 -17.60 34.67
CA ASP A 65 -20.64 -16.87 33.46
C ASP A 65 -21.32 -15.49 33.67
N GLN A 66 -21.36 -14.99 34.93
CA GLN A 66 -21.89 -13.65 35.18
C GLN A 66 -20.79 -12.59 35.11
N ALA A 67 -21.13 -11.41 34.55
CA ALA A 67 -20.19 -10.32 34.49
C ALA A 67 -19.90 -9.74 35.88
N PRO A 68 -18.63 -9.39 36.21
CA PRO A 68 -18.28 -8.81 37.52
C PRO A 68 -19.13 -7.62 37.96
N ALA A 69 -19.64 -6.82 37.02
CA ALA A 69 -20.54 -5.72 37.33
C ALA A 69 -21.93 -6.21 37.83
N GLN A 70 -22.45 -7.30 37.27
CA GLN A 70 -23.69 -7.93 37.73
C GLN A 70 -23.51 -8.58 39.09
N VAL A 71 -22.40 -9.32 39.26
CA VAL A 71 -22.06 -9.96 40.55
C VAL A 71 -21.95 -8.92 41.64
N HIS A 72 -21.31 -7.80 41.38
CA HIS A 72 -21.20 -6.71 42.36
C HIS A 72 -22.57 -6.15 42.75
N ALA A 73 -23.47 -5.92 41.81
CA ALA A 73 -24.82 -5.44 42.08
C ALA A 73 -25.62 -6.46 42.93
N MET A 74 -25.57 -7.72 42.54
CA MET A 74 -26.27 -8.80 43.31
C MET A 74 -25.73 -8.93 44.72
N LEU A 75 -24.44 -8.84 44.93
CA LEU A 75 -23.84 -8.88 46.26
C LEU A 75 -24.22 -7.66 47.11
N LEU A 76 -24.35 -6.49 46.50
CA LEU A 76 -24.85 -5.29 47.21
C LEU A 76 -26.29 -5.44 47.65
N ASP A 77 -27.15 -6.04 46.79
CA ASP A 77 -28.55 -6.32 47.11
C ASP A 77 -28.67 -7.32 48.27
N GLU A 78 -27.68 -8.20 48.45
CA GLU A 78 -27.56 -9.13 49.55
C GLU A 78 -26.89 -8.52 50.81
N GLY A 79 -26.56 -7.23 50.74
CA GLY A 79 -25.86 -6.54 51.86
C GLY A 79 -24.37 -6.87 52.00
N THR A 80 -23.76 -7.49 50.97
CA THR A 80 -22.35 -7.90 51.00
C THR A 80 -21.51 -7.06 50.03
N TYR A 81 -20.40 -6.51 50.56
CA TYR A 81 -19.41 -5.81 49.73
C TYR A 81 -18.07 -6.54 49.79
N LEU A 82 -17.57 -7.05 48.68
CA LEU A 82 -16.26 -7.70 48.61
C LEU A 82 -15.19 -6.75 48.02
N CYS A 83 -15.42 -6.26 46.81
CA CYS A 83 -14.54 -5.33 46.12
C CYS A 83 -15.26 -4.71 44.93
N SER A 84 -14.65 -3.67 44.31
CA SER A 84 -15.23 -3.04 43.12
C SER A 84 -15.22 -3.98 41.91
N PRO A 85 -16.11 -3.80 40.92
CA PRO A 85 -16.10 -4.55 39.66
C PRO A 85 -14.74 -4.54 38.95
N ARG A 86 -14.06 -3.40 38.97
CA ARG A 86 -12.71 -3.26 38.43
C ARG A 86 -11.68 -4.16 39.12
N THR A 87 -11.82 -4.36 40.41
CA THR A 87 -10.94 -5.26 41.18
C THR A 87 -11.24 -6.71 40.86
N MET A 88 -12.53 -7.10 40.71
CA MET A 88 -12.91 -8.44 40.25
C MET A 88 -12.31 -8.73 38.83
N TYR A 89 -12.40 -7.79 37.89
CA TYR A 89 -11.74 -7.95 36.59
C TYR A 89 -10.22 -8.12 36.71
N ARG A 90 -9.54 -7.38 37.59
CA ARG A 90 -8.09 -7.55 37.80
C ARG A 90 -7.73 -8.91 38.39
N VAL A 91 -8.60 -9.46 39.25
CA VAL A 91 -8.41 -10.80 39.83
C VAL A 91 -8.56 -11.88 38.76
N LEU A 92 -9.57 -11.77 37.89
CA LEU A 92 -9.78 -12.65 36.75
C LEU A 92 -8.64 -12.53 35.71
N ASP A 93 -8.15 -11.32 35.47
CA ASP A 93 -7.01 -11.08 34.53
C ASP A 93 -5.73 -11.76 35.08
N ALA A 94 -5.45 -11.62 36.34
CA ALA A 94 -4.32 -12.29 37.00
C ALA A 94 -4.42 -13.82 36.96
N ALA A 95 -5.64 -14.38 36.89
CA ALA A 95 -5.93 -15.80 36.70
C ALA A 95 -5.98 -16.22 35.20
N HIS A 96 -5.73 -15.29 34.26
CA HIS A 96 -5.83 -15.51 32.80
C HIS A 96 -7.23 -15.95 32.31
N GLU A 97 -8.28 -15.51 32.99
CA GLU A 97 -9.66 -15.90 32.74
C GLU A 97 -10.48 -14.83 32.02
N ILE A 98 -9.92 -13.64 31.80
CA ILE A 98 -10.58 -12.62 30.98
C ILE A 98 -10.42 -12.99 29.52
N LYS A 99 -11.52 -13.40 28.87
CA LYS A 99 -11.62 -13.57 27.43
C LYS A 99 -12.39 -12.37 26.86
N GLU A 100 -11.79 -11.66 25.91
CA GLU A 100 -12.53 -10.64 25.17
C GLU A 100 -13.69 -11.30 24.41
N ARG A 101 -14.93 -10.91 24.73
CA ARG A 101 -16.15 -11.39 24.02
C ARG A 101 -16.10 -11.19 22.51
N ARG A 102 -15.28 -10.26 22.03
CA ARG A 102 -15.10 -9.92 20.59
C ARG A 102 -13.89 -10.60 19.95
N ASP A 103 -13.04 -11.25 20.70
CA ASP A 103 -11.83 -11.93 20.22
C ASP A 103 -12.12 -13.35 19.68
N GLN A 104 -13.34 -13.57 19.20
CA GLN A 104 -13.75 -14.88 18.67
C GLN A 104 -13.10 -15.23 17.32
N VAL A 105 -12.48 -14.26 16.65
CA VAL A 105 -11.76 -14.50 15.39
C VAL A 105 -10.40 -13.80 15.49
N ARG A 106 -9.39 -14.50 15.96
CA ARG A 106 -8.01 -14.12 15.67
C ARG A 106 -7.88 -14.13 14.16
N ARG A 107 -7.82 -12.94 13.56
CA ARG A 107 -7.56 -12.83 12.13
C ARG A 107 -6.21 -13.50 11.86
N PRO A 108 -6.14 -14.52 11.00
CA PRO A 108 -4.87 -15.15 10.68
C PRO A 108 -3.92 -14.08 10.14
N HIS A 109 -2.66 -14.16 10.54
CA HIS A 109 -1.64 -13.28 10.01
C HIS A 109 -1.37 -13.68 8.55
N TYR A 110 -1.88 -12.91 7.62
CA TYR A 110 -1.65 -13.12 6.18
C TYR A 110 -0.27 -12.58 5.80
N ALA A 111 0.55 -13.39 5.16
CA ALA A 111 1.78 -12.93 4.54
C ALA A 111 1.44 -11.94 3.40
N ALA A 112 2.24 -10.88 3.27
CA ALA A 112 2.11 -9.97 2.15
C ALA A 112 2.44 -10.73 0.85
N PRO A 113 1.64 -10.58 -0.24
CA PRO A 113 2.02 -11.15 -1.53
C PRO A 113 3.25 -10.40 -2.05
N GLU A 114 4.35 -11.10 -2.27
CA GLU A 114 5.58 -10.56 -2.86
C GLU A 114 5.58 -10.91 -4.35
N LEU A 115 5.36 -9.92 -5.22
CA LEU A 115 5.28 -10.13 -6.66
C LEU A 115 6.31 -9.26 -7.35
N LEU A 116 7.05 -9.86 -8.27
CA LEU A 116 8.08 -9.22 -9.07
C LEU A 116 7.73 -9.30 -10.56
N ALA A 117 7.83 -8.17 -11.26
CA ALA A 117 7.82 -8.11 -12.70
C ALA A 117 9.11 -7.44 -13.20
N THR A 118 9.79 -8.06 -14.15
CA THR A 118 11.02 -7.59 -14.81
C THR A 118 10.79 -7.23 -16.28
N ARG A 119 9.66 -7.66 -16.83
CA ARG A 119 9.22 -7.39 -18.21
C ARG A 119 7.69 -7.39 -18.30
N PRO A 120 7.13 -6.91 -19.43
CA PRO A 120 5.68 -6.98 -19.67
C PRO A 120 5.15 -8.42 -19.64
N ASN A 121 3.88 -8.56 -19.23
CA ASN A 121 3.14 -9.82 -19.20
C ASN A 121 3.67 -10.88 -18.20
N GLU A 122 4.37 -10.45 -17.15
CA GLU A 122 4.72 -11.32 -16.01
C GLU A 122 3.73 -11.19 -14.86
N VAL A 123 3.29 -9.97 -14.56
CA VAL A 123 2.31 -9.73 -13.49
C VAL A 123 1.28 -8.71 -13.96
N TRP A 124 0.01 -9.10 -13.91
CA TRP A 124 -1.11 -8.19 -14.13
C TRP A 124 -1.81 -7.89 -12.81
N SER A 125 -2.15 -6.63 -12.60
CA SER A 125 -3.05 -6.16 -11.56
C SER A 125 -4.44 -6.04 -12.15
N TRP A 126 -5.43 -6.62 -11.49
CA TRP A 126 -6.83 -6.57 -11.89
C TRP A 126 -7.69 -6.00 -10.79
N ASP A 127 -8.57 -5.07 -11.15
CA ASP A 127 -9.51 -4.47 -10.21
C ASP A 127 -10.79 -3.98 -10.91
N ILE A 128 -11.84 -3.77 -10.10
CA ILE A 128 -13.17 -3.31 -10.55
C ILE A 128 -13.52 -2.04 -9.78
N THR A 129 -13.78 -0.95 -10.51
CA THR A 129 -14.26 0.29 -9.89
C THR A 129 -15.68 0.63 -10.32
N LYS A 130 -16.43 1.29 -9.43
CA LYS A 130 -17.77 1.78 -9.71
C LYS A 130 -17.70 3.18 -10.34
N LEU A 131 -18.43 3.37 -11.43
CA LEU A 131 -18.71 4.66 -12.05
C LEU A 131 -20.14 5.05 -11.71
N LEU A 132 -20.39 6.33 -11.41
CA LEU A 132 -21.73 6.82 -11.09
C LEU A 132 -22.61 6.83 -12.34
N GLY A 133 -23.77 6.18 -12.26
CA GLY A 133 -24.78 6.17 -13.30
C GLY A 133 -25.68 7.41 -13.28
N PRO A 134 -26.70 7.46 -14.16
CA PRO A 134 -27.53 8.67 -14.39
C PRO A 134 -28.29 9.14 -13.15
N THR A 135 -28.72 8.23 -12.31
CA THR A 135 -29.50 8.56 -11.11
C THR A 135 -28.74 8.17 -9.84
N LYS A 136 -29.12 8.74 -8.71
CA LYS A 136 -28.58 8.39 -7.40
C LYS A 136 -28.74 6.89 -7.16
N TRP A 137 -27.66 6.24 -6.66
CA TRP A 137 -27.60 4.80 -6.38
C TRP A 137 -27.51 3.89 -7.60
N THR A 138 -27.40 4.42 -8.82
CA THR A 138 -27.07 3.63 -10.01
C THR A 138 -25.58 3.64 -10.26
N TYR A 139 -25.02 2.49 -10.67
CA TYR A 139 -23.59 2.32 -10.90
C TYR A 139 -23.35 1.49 -12.13
N PHE A 140 -22.28 1.82 -12.85
CA PHE A 140 -21.65 0.94 -13.83
C PHE A 140 -20.34 0.40 -13.26
N TYR A 141 -19.93 -0.78 -13.66
CA TYR A 141 -18.77 -1.48 -13.14
C TYR A 141 -17.70 -1.53 -14.21
N LEU A 142 -16.60 -0.82 -13.97
CA LEU A 142 -15.46 -0.78 -14.86
C LEU A 142 -14.42 -1.79 -14.39
N TYR A 143 -14.19 -2.81 -15.18
CA TYR A 143 -13.16 -3.82 -15.01
C TYR A 143 -11.91 -3.37 -15.73
N VAL A 144 -10.75 -3.40 -15.10
CA VAL A 144 -9.46 -3.03 -15.71
C VAL A 144 -8.41 -4.08 -15.35
N ILE A 145 -7.67 -4.51 -16.36
CA ILE A 145 -6.49 -5.35 -16.23
C ILE A 145 -5.28 -4.52 -16.67
N LEU A 146 -4.32 -4.34 -15.78
CA LEU A 146 -3.14 -3.51 -15.95
C LEU A 146 -1.88 -4.36 -15.82
N ASP A 147 -0.96 -4.26 -16.77
CA ASP A 147 0.39 -4.80 -16.64
C ASP A 147 1.21 -3.94 -15.67
N ILE A 148 1.72 -4.52 -14.58
CA ILE A 148 2.38 -3.73 -13.54
C ILE A 148 3.78 -3.23 -13.95
N PHE A 149 4.46 -3.88 -14.90
CA PHE A 149 5.77 -3.45 -15.37
C PHE A 149 5.66 -2.23 -16.27
N SER A 150 4.83 -2.32 -17.31
CA SER A 150 4.66 -1.27 -18.33
C SER A 150 3.59 -0.24 -17.98
N ARG A 151 2.75 -0.48 -17.00
CA ARG A 151 1.51 0.30 -16.70
C ARG A 151 0.47 0.24 -17.83
N TYR A 152 0.67 -0.59 -18.83
CA TYR A 152 -0.23 -0.71 -19.97
C TYR A 152 -1.54 -1.38 -19.55
N VAL A 153 -2.67 -0.77 -19.89
CA VAL A 153 -3.99 -1.38 -19.71
C VAL A 153 -4.16 -2.41 -20.82
N VAL A 154 -3.99 -3.69 -20.49
CA VAL A 154 -4.05 -4.81 -21.43
C VAL A 154 -5.48 -5.21 -21.76
N GLY A 155 -6.42 -4.95 -20.84
CA GLY A 155 -7.85 -5.20 -21.05
C GLY A 155 -8.73 -4.34 -20.15
N TRP A 156 -9.89 -3.96 -20.67
CA TRP A 156 -10.92 -3.27 -19.90
C TRP A 156 -12.32 -3.58 -20.42
N MET A 157 -13.32 -3.44 -19.56
CA MET A 157 -14.73 -3.65 -19.91
C MET A 157 -15.62 -2.84 -18.96
N LEU A 158 -16.69 -2.25 -19.50
CA LEU A 158 -17.73 -1.61 -18.70
C LEU A 158 -19.02 -2.42 -18.76
N ALA A 159 -19.57 -2.74 -17.60
CA ALA A 159 -20.77 -3.57 -17.46
C ALA A 159 -21.79 -2.96 -16.47
N PRO A 160 -23.09 -3.28 -16.60
CA PRO A 160 -24.14 -2.79 -15.68
C PRO A 160 -24.12 -3.47 -14.31
N ARG A 161 -23.40 -4.57 -14.17
CA ARG A 161 -23.29 -5.33 -12.92
C ARG A 161 -21.94 -6.02 -12.79
N GLU A 162 -21.53 -6.29 -11.56
CA GLU A 162 -20.40 -7.16 -11.29
C GLU A 162 -20.81 -8.63 -11.46
N SER A 163 -20.00 -9.40 -12.20
CA SER A 163 -20.27 -10.80 -12.50
C SER A 163 -19.00 -11.60 -12.75
N ALA A 164 -18.94 -12.80 -12.20
CA ALA A 164 -17.86 -13.74 -12.42
C ALA A 164 -17.70 -14.13 -13.91
N ALA A 165 -18.81 -14.36 -14.60
CA ALA A 165 -18.79 -14.71 -16.03
C ALA A 165 -18.22 -13.58 -16.91
N LEU A 166 -18.50 -12.32 -16.57
CA LEU A 166 -17.92 -11.17 -17.27
C LEU A 166 -16.42 -11.05 -17.01
N ALA A 167 -16.00 -11.31 -15.78
CA ALA A 167 -14.59 -11.33 -15.39
C ALA A 167 -13.83 -12.44 -16.11
N GLU A 168 -14.39 -13.65 -16.14
CA GLU A 168 -13.87 -14.81 -16.86
C GLU A 168 -13.64 -14.50 -18.35
N ARG A 169 -14.67 -13.97 -19.01
CA ARG A 169 -14.59 -13.58 -20.42
C ARG A 169 -13.50 -12.52 -20.66
N LEU A 170 -13.46 -11.46 -19.87
CA LEU A 170 -12.45 -10.40 -20.01
C LEU A 170 -11.03 -10.95 -19.87
N ILE A 171 -10.79 -11.83 -18.88
CA ILE A 171 -9.47 -12.43 -18.67
C ILE A 171 -9.11 -13.33 -19.85
N ALA A 172 -10.01 -14.21 -20.30
CA ALA A 172 -9.78 -15.09 -21.44
C ALA A 172 -9.44 -14.30 -22.71
N ASP A 173 -10.26 -13.30 -23.07
CA ASP A 173 -10.07 -12.43 -24.23
C ASP A 173 -8.73 -11.67 -24.13
N THR A 174 -8.37 -11.19 -22.94
CA THR A 174 -7.13 -10.46 -22.70
C THR A 174 -5.90 -11.37 -22.83
N CYS A 175 -5.95 -12.56 -22.24
CA CYS A 175 -4.85 -13.54 -22.37
C CYS A 175 -4.62 -13.95 -23.83
N ALA A 176 -5.70 -14.22 -24.57
CA ALA A 176 -5.62 -14.55 -25.99
C ALA A 176 -5.03 -13.38 -26.81
N LYS A 177 -5.51 -12.13 -26.58
CA LYS A 177 -5.02 -10.92 -27.25
C LYS A 177 -3.54 -10.64 -26.99
N GLN A 178 -3.06 -10.92 -25.76
CA GLN A 178 -1.67 -10.69 -25.37
C GLN A 178 -0.75 -11.89 -25.68
N GLY A 179 -1.29 -13.00 -26.18
CA GLY A 179 -0.51 -14.20 -26.49
C GLY A 179 0.14 -14.82 -25.27
N ILE A 180 -0.55 -14.86 -24.15
CA ILE A 180 -0.01 -15.38 -22.89
C ILE A 180 0.24 -16.89 -22.99
N VAL A 181 1.45 -17.30 -22.60
CA VAL A 181 1.83 -18.74 -22.55
C VAL A 181 1.62 -19.26 -21.11
N PRO A 182 1.20 -20.54 -20.95
CA PRO A 182 1.06 -21.15 -19.64
C PRO A 182 2.34 -21.01 -18.79
N GLY A 183 2.19 -20.65 -17.52
CA GLY A 183 3.28 -20.45 -16.57
C GLY A 183 4.00 -19.08 -16.65
N GLN A 184 3.65 -18.23 -17.61
CA GLN A 184 4.28 -16.91 -17.77
C GLN A 184 3.69 -15.85 -16.86
N LEU A 185 2.37 -15.85 -16.67
CA LEU A 185 1.61 -14.76 -16.08
C LEU A 185 1.15 -15.06 -14.66
N THR A 186 1.26 -14.06 -13.79
CA THR A 186 0.56 -14.02 -12.51
C THR A 186 -0.49 -12.90 -12.53
N VAL A 187 -1.74 -13.23 -12.20
CA VAL A 187 -2.82 -12.24 -12.03
C VAL A 187 -3.03 -11.96 -10.55
N HIS A 188 -2.84 -10.71 -10.18
CA HIS A 188 -3.04 -10.21 -8.83
C HIS A 188 -4.32 -9.38 -8.76
N ALA A 189 -5.15 -9.65 -7.76
CA ALA A 189 -6.43 -8.98 -7.58
C ALA A 189 -6.80 -8.83 -6.10
N ASP A 190 -7.68 -7.90 -5.81
CA ASP A 190 -8.31 -7.80 -4.50
C ASP A 190 -9.24 -9.00 -4.24
N ARG A 191 -9.75 -9.13 -3.02
CA ARG A 191 -10.66 -10.22 -2.63
C ARG A 191 -12.14 -9.93 -2.95
N GLY A 192 -12.42 -9.25 -4.07
CA GLY A 192 -13.79 -9.05 -4.55
C GLY A 192 -14.51 -10.37 -4.90
N ALA A 193 -15.85 -10.36 -4.87
CA ALA A 193 -16.65 -11.56 -5.13
C ALA A 193 -16.41 -12.17 -6.52
N ALA A 194 -16.27 -11.34 -7.55
CA ALA A 194 -15.94 -11.79 -8.90
C ALA A 194 -14.55 -12.41 -8.96
N MET A 195 -13.59 -11.83 -8.23
CA MET A 195 -12.18 -12.22 -8.24
C MET A 195 -11.90 -13.52 -7.49
N THR A 196 -12.69 -13.81 -6.45
CA THR A 196 -12.58 -15.04 -5.65
C THR A 196 -13.45 -16.18 -6.18
N SER A 197 -14.21 -15.94 -7.25
CA SER A 197 -15.16 -16.91 -7.80
C SER A 197 -14.48 -18.17 -8.35
N LYS A 198 -15.20 -19.32 -8.26
CA LYS A 198 -14.72 -20.60 -8.79
C LYS A 198 -14.50 -20.58 -10.32
N PRO A 199 -15.41 -20.00 -11.15
CA PRO A 199 -15.20 -19.95 -12.60
C PRO A 199 -13.91 -19.26 -12.99
N VAL A 200 -13.60 -18.09 -12.41
CA VAL A 200 -12.34 -17.37 -12.66
C VAL A 200 -11.13 -18.19 -12.19
N ALA A 201 -11.23 -18.88 -11.05
CA ALA A 201 -10.14 -19.71 -10.56
C ALA A 201 -9.84 -20.92 -11.48
N LEU A 202 -10.89 -21.56 -12.02
CA LEU A 202 -10.76 -22.65 -12.97
C LEU A 202 -10.18 -22.15 -14.30
N LEU A 203 -10.70 -21.07 -14.87
CA LEU A 203 -10.14 -20.48 -16.09
C LEU A 203 -8.63 -20.18 -15.96
N LEU A 204 -8.21 -19.53 -14.86
CA LEU A 204 -6.81 -19.20 -14.66
C LEU A 204 -5.94 -20.47 -14.54
N ALA A 205 -6.46 -21.52 -13.88
CA ALA A 205 -5.77 -22.81 -13.82
C ALA A 205 -5.65 -23.48 -15.19
N ASP A 206 -6.71 -23.45 -16.00
CA ASP A 206 -6.73 -23.98 -17.37
C ASP A 206 -5.77 -23.24 -18.30
N LEU A 207 -5.65 -21.90 -18.11
CA LEU A 207 -4.69 -21.08 -18.84
C LEU A 207 -3.26 -21.18 -18.29
N GLY A 208 -3.02 -21.93 -17.22
CA GLY A 208 -1.72 -21.99 -16.55
C GLY A 208 -1.28 -20.66 -15.94
N VAL A 209 -2.22 -19.81 -15.57
CA VAL A 209 -1.98 -18.47 -14.98
C VAL A 209 -2.03 -18.57 -13.45
N VAL A 210 -0.99 -18.07 -12.78
CA VAL A 210 -0.94 -18.04 -11.32
C VAL A 210 -1.88 -16.94 -10.79
N LYS A 211 -2.66 -17.27 -9.78
CA LYS A 211 -3.58 -16.34 -9.13
C LYS A 211 -3.08 -15.95 -7.74
N THR A 212 -3.06 -14.66 -7.46
CA THR A 212 -2.72 -14.12 -6.15
C THR A 212 -3.76 -13.09 -5.70
N HIS A 213 -3.82 -12.84 -4.39
CA HIS A 213 -4.77 -11.88 -3.80
C HIS A 213 -4.10 -10.98 -2.78
N SER A 214 -4.61 -9.75 -2.72
CA SER A 214 -4.33 -8.81 -1.63
C SER A 214 -4.71 -9.41 -0.27
N ARG A 215 -4.04 -8.98 0.79
CA ARG A 215 -4.45 -9.30 2.16
C ARG A 215 -5.81 -8.66 2.46
N PRO A 216 -6.64 -9.29 3.30
CA PRO A 216 -7.93 -8.71 3.68
C PRO A 216 -7.77 -7.31 4.28
N HIS A 217 -8.52 -6.33 3.74
CA HIS A 217 -8.53 -4.94 4.21
C HIS A 217 -7.19 -4.19 4.13
N VAL A 218 -6.29 -4.59 3.22
CA VAL A 218 -5.02 -3.91 2.95
C VAL A 218 -5.03 -3.41 1.52
N SER A 219 -5.36 -2.13 1.33
CA SER A 219 -5.41 -1.48 0.01
C SER A 219 -4.04 -1.37 -0.66
N ASN A 220 -2.98 -1.18 0.14
CA ASN A 220 -1.61 -1.05 -0.39
C ASN A 220 -1.08 -2.30 -1.12
N ASP A 221 -1.81 -3.41 -1.08
CA ASP A 221 -1.43 -4.63 -1.81
C ASP A 221 -1.81 -4.58 -3.30
N ASN A 222 -2.64 -3.59 -3.75
CA ASN A 222 -2.96 -3.37 -5.17
C ASN A 222 -2.72 -1.92 -5.64
N PRO A 223 -1.52 -1.36 -5.43
CA PRO A 223 -1.24 0.06 -5.62
C PRO A 223 -1.33 0.51 -7.09
N PHE A 224 -1.13 -0.40 -8.04
CA PHE A 224 -1.10 -0.07 -9.48
C PHE A 224 -2.50 0.19 -10.04
N SER A 225 -3.48 -0.65 -9.69
CA SER A 225 -4.88 -0.42 -10.05
C SER A 225 -5.44 0.83 -9.39
N GLU A 226 -5.11 1.07 -8.11
CA GLU A 226 -5.53 2.28 -7.42
C GLU A 226 -4.97 3.56 -8.07
N ALA A 227 -3.69 3.56 -8.45
CA ALA A 227 -3.07 4.69 -9.15
C ALA A 227 -3.69 4.93 -10.52
N GLN A 228 -4.01 3.87 -11.27
CA GLN A 228 -4.67 3.95 -12.57
C GLN A 228 -6.08 4.53 -12.41
N PHE A 229 -6.86 4.09 -11.42
CA PHE A 229 -8.18 4.64 -11.16
C PHE A 229 -8.14 6.09 -10.69
N LYS A 230 -7.10 6.53 -9.98
CA LYS A 230 -6.89 7.95 -9.72
C LYS A 230 -6.70 8.71 -11.01
N THR A 231 -5.81 8.28 -11.90
CA THR A 231 -5.59 8.92 -13.19
C THR A 231 -6.89 9.01 -14.00
N LEU A 232 -7.72 7.95 -14.01
CA LEU A 232 -9.03 7.95 -14.65
C LEU A 232 -9.98 9.00 -14.06
N LYS A 233 -10.17 8.97 -12.73
CA LYS A 233 -11.18 9.80 -12.04
C LYS A 233 -10.78 11.27 -11.91
N TYR A 234 -9.50 11.58 -11.97
CA TYR A 234 -8.98 12.96 -11.96
C TYR A 234 -8.70 13.51 -13.37
N CYS A 235 -8.99 12.73 -14.42
CA CYS A 235 -8.94 13.24 -15.79
C CYS A 235 -9.95 14.39 -15.97
N PRO A 236 -9.56 15.55 -16.52
CA PRO A 236 -10.47 16.70 -16.69
C PRO A 236 -11.75 16.39 -17.46
N GLN A 237 -11.72 15.41 -18.34
CA GLN A 237 -12.88 14.99 -19.14
C GLN A 237 -13.76 13.95 -18.41
N PHE A 238 -13.37 13.50 -17.21
CA PHE A 238 -14.15 12.51 -16.47
C PHE A 238 -15.44 13.14 -15.95
N PRO A 239 -16.62 12.65 -16.37
CA PRO A 239 -17.88 13.23 -15.94
C PRO A 239 -18.21 12.88 -14.49
N GLU A 240 -18.91 13.74 -13.79
CA GLU A 240 -19.42 13.43 -12.46
C GLU A 240 -20.33 12.20 -12.50
N ARG A 241 -21.15 12.06 -13.58
CA ARG A 241 -22.07 10.95 -13.82
C ARG A 241 -22.12 10.60 -15.28
N PHE A 242 -22.29 9.33 -15.58
CA PHE A 242 -22.54 8.85 -16.93
C PHE A 242 -24.03 8.71 -17.17
N GLY A 243 -24.54 9.24 -18.29
CA GLY A 243 -25.96 9.19 -18.66
C GLY A 243 -26.43 7.78 -19.03
N SER A 244 -25.55 6.97 -19.59
CA SER A 244 -25.83 5.60 -20.01
C SER A 244 -24.57 4.71 -19.91
N LEU A 245 -24.75 3.42 -20.11
CA LEU A 245 -23.65 2.47 -20.23
C LEU A 245 -22.81 2.75 -21.49
N GLU A 246 -23.47 3.16 -22.55
CA GLU A 246 -22.88 3.52 -23.84
C GLU A 246 -21.99 4.76 -23.70
N ASP A 247 -22.41 5.79 -22.96
CA ASP A 247 -21.60 6.97 -22.67
C ASP A 247 -20.31 6.60 -21.92
N GLY A 248 -20.45 5.71 -20.91
CA GLY A 248 -19.29 5.21 -20.17
C GLY A 248 -18.33 4.39 -21.03
N ARG A 249 -18.88 3.62 -21.99
CA ARG A 249 -18.05 2.88 -22.97
C ARG A 249 -17.36 3.83 -23.94
N ALA A 250 -18.08 4.83 -24.48
CA ALA A 250 -17.50 5.84 -25.36
C ALA A 250 -16.35 6.59 -24.66
N PHE A 251 -16.55 7.00 -23.40
CA PHE A 251 -15.48 7.57 -22.59
C PHE A 251 -14.27 6.62 -22.49
N GLY A 252 -14.50 5.35 -22.14
CA GLY A 252 -13.43 4.35 -22.03
C GLY A 252 -12.67 4.12 -23.35
N GLN A 253 -13.38 4.14 -24.49
CA GLN A 253 -12.78 4.01 -25.83
C GLN A 253 -11.85 5.18 -26.19
N VAL A 254 -12.06 6.36 -25.61
CA VAL A 254 -11.16 7.51 -25.76
C VAL A 254 -10.06 7.50 -24.71
N PHE A 255 -10.42 7.25 -23.43
CA PHE A 255 -9.51 7.33 -22.32
C PHE A 255 -8.38 6.28 -22.37
N PHE A 256 -8.68 5.00 -22.59
CA PHE A 256 -7.68 3.94 -22.51
C PHE A 256 -6.63 3.99 -23.64
N PRO A 257 -6.97 4.31 -24.90
CA PRO A 257 -5.96 4.61 -25.92
C PRO A 257 -5.07 5.80 -25.54
N TRP A 258 -5.65 6.91 -25.09
CA TRP A 258 -4.89 8.06 -24.61
C TRP A 258 -3.97 7.66 -23.44
N TYR A 259 -4.48 6.94 -22.42
CA TYR A 259 -3.70 6.47 -21.28
C TYR A 259 -2.53 5.60 -21.71
N ASN A 260 -2.74 4.69 -22.63
CA ASN A 260 -1.69 3.79 -23.10
C ASN A 260 -0.67 4.47 -24.01
N GLN A 261 -1.08 5.38 -24.89
CA GLN A 261 -0.26 5.88 -26.01
C GLN A 261 0.30 7.29 -25.76
N GLU A 262 -0.37 8.12 -24.97
CA GLU A 262 -0.02 9.53 -24.81
C GLU A 262 0.34 9.91 -23.37
N HIS A 263 -0.33 9.31 -22.37
CA HIS A 263 -0.06 9.61 -20.97
C HIS A 263 1.33 9.15 -20.54
N CYS A 264 2.16 10.10 -20.10
CA CYS A 264 3.53 9.85 -19.67
C CYS A 264 3.57 9.55 -18.16
N HIS A 265 4.18 8.41 -17.77
CA HIS A 265 4.32 8.01 -16.38
C HIS A 265 5.67 8.39 -15.80
N SER A 266 5.69 9.11 -14.67
CA SER A 266 6.93 9.44 -13.95
C SER A 266 7.72 8.18 -13.51
N GLY A 267 7.03 7.15 -13.05
CA GLY A 267 7.63 5.85 -12.71
C GLY A 267 8.20 5.05 -13.90
N LEU A 268 7.96 5.50 -15.14
CA LEU A 268 8.52 4.95 -16.37
C LEU A 268 9.52 5.93 -17.05
N GLY A 269 10.09 6.86 -16.29
CA GLY A 269 10.97 7.89 -16.87
C GLY A 269 10.26 8.78 -17.89
N PHE A 270 8.98 9.08 -17.65
CA PHE A 270 8.10 9.83 -18.56
C PHE A 270 7.97 9.20 -19.95
N LEU A 271 8.03 7.87 -20.04
CA LEU A 271 7.58 7.13 -21.20
C LEU A 271 6.09 6.79 -21.08
N THR A 272 5.46 6.54 -22.23
CA THR A 272 4.08 6.04 -22.27
C THR A 272 4.05 4.54 -22.00
N PRO A 273 2.95 4.00 -21.43
CA PRO A 273 2.78 2.57 -21.23
C PRO A 273 3.01 1.74 -22.50
N ALA A 274 2.52 2.20 -23.65
CA ALA A 274 2.67 1.51 -24.93
C ALA A 274 4.14 1.35 -25.32
N VAL A 275 4.94 2.40 -25.25
CA VAL A 275 6.38 2.38 -25.57
C VAL A 275 7.14 1.33 -24.74
N VAL A 276 6.80 1.22 -23.45
CA VAL A 276 7.42 0.23 -22.56
C VAL A 276 6.90 -1.18 -22.85
N HIS A 277 5.58 -1.31 -23.04
CA HIS A 277 4.92 -2.61 -23.27
C HIS A 277 5.38 -3.32 -24.54
N VAL A 278 5.59 -2.56 -25.62
CA VAL A 278 6.07 -3.11 -26.91
C VAL A 278 7.60 -3.15 -27.03
N GLY A 279 8.33 -2.84 -25.97
CA GLY A 279 9.80 -2.95 -25.92
C GLY A 279 10.56 -1.82 -26.62
N GLN A 280 9.92 -0.69 -26.97
CA GLN A 280 10.55 0.44 -27.67
C GLN A 280 11.25 1.45 -26.74
N ALA A 281 11.25 1.20 -25.45
CA ALA A 281 11.77 2.12 -24.43
C ALA A 281 13.25 2.48 -24.65
N ALA A 282 14.08 1.51 -25.03
CA ALA A 282 15.51 1.75 -25.29
C ALA A 282 15.72 2.72 -26.44
N THR A 283 14.97 2.58 -27.53
CA THR A 283 15.04 3.45 -28.72
C THR A 283 14.66 4.88 -28.38
N VAL A 284 13.55 5.07 -27.66
CA VAL A 284 13.11 6.42 -27.26
C VAL A 284 14.11 7.07 -26.31
N ARG A 285 14.66 6.31 -25.34
CA ARG A 285 15.69 6.82 -24.44
C ARG A 285 16.98 7.20 -25.17
N ALA A 286 17.43 6.40 -26.14
CA ALA A 286 18.60 6.73 -26.96
C ALA A 286 18.39 8.04 -27.73
N HIS A 287 17.22 8.24 -28.32
CA HIS A 287 16.87 9.51 -28.98
C HIS A 287 16.89 10.70 -28.00
N ARG A 288 16.26 10.57 -26.82
CA ARG A 288 16.30 11.60 -25.78
C ARG A 288 17.75 11.92 -25.34
N GLN A 289 18.61 10.90 -25.22
CA GLN A 289 20.01 11.08 -24.88
C GLN A 289 20.76 11.87 -25.96
N GLN A 290 20.50 11.63 -27.25
CA GLN A 290 21.09 12.40 -28.35
C GLN A 290 20.66 13.87 -28.29
N VAL A 291 19.37 14.15 -28.08
CA VAL A 291 18.86 15.52 -27.91
C VAL A 291 19.52 16.24 -26.74
N LEU A 292 19.62 15.57 -25.58
CA LEU A 292 20.28 16.14 -24.39
C LEU A 292 21.79 16.36 -24.61
N ALA A 293 22.46 15.46 -25.32
CA ALA A 293 23.88 15.60 -25.65
C ALA A 293 24.13 16.79 -26.59
N ALA A 294 23.27 16.99 -27.60
CA ALA A 294 23.35 18.14 -28.49
C ALA A 294 23.08 19.46 -27.77
N ALA A 295 22.08 19.49 -26.87
CA ALA A 295 21.81 20.66 -26.04
C ALA A 295 22.96 21.00 -25.09
N TYR A 296 23.59 19.99 -24.50
CA TYR A 296 24.78 20.17 -23.65
C TYR A 296 25.99 20.68 -24.44
N ALA A 297 26.21 20.18 -25.66
CA ALA A 297 27.29 20.62 -26.51
C ALA A 297 27.13 22.10 -26.92
N ALA A 298 25.87 22.53 -27.18
CA ALA A 298 25.58 23.91 -27.57
C ALA A 298 25.66 24.90 -26.37
N HIS A 299 25.27 24.47 -25.17
CA HIS A 299 25.14 25.33 -23.99
C HIS A 299 25.55 24.62 -22.69
N PRO A 300 26.81 24.22 -22.50
CA PRO A 300 27.25 23.48 -21.30
C PRO A 300 27.05 24.28 -20.01
N GLU A 301 27.08 25.61 -20.08
CA GLU A 301 26.90 26.52 -18.95
C GLU A 301 25.48 26.44 -18.32
N ARG A 302 24.49 25.92 -19.04
CA ARG A 302 23.11 25.74 -18.55
C ARG A 302 22.93 24.50 -17.69
N PHE A 303 23.88 23.58 -17.69
CA PHE A 303 23.79 22.28 -17.01
C PHE A 303 24.68 22.24 -15.77
N VAL A 304 24.19 22.83 -14.68
CA VAL A 304 24.92 22.97 -13.41
C VAL A 304 25.35 21.63 -12.81
N LYS A 305 24.59 20.54 -13.05
CA LYS A 305 24.90 19.19 -12.55
C LYS A 305 25.78 18.36 -13.49
N GLY A 306 26.37 18.97 -14.50
CA GLY A 306 27.14 18.28 -15.53
C GLY A 306 26.27 17.69 -16.65
N ARG A 307 26.80 16.71 -17.39
CA ARG A 307 26.15 16.15 -18.57
C ARG A 307 24.81 15.52 -18.25
N PRO A 308 23.71 15.94 -18.88
CA PRO A 308 22.37 15.43 -18.57
C PRO A 308 22.14 14.02 -19.14
N HIS A 309 21.27 13.27 -18.45
CA HIS A 309 20.82 11.96 -18.87
C HIS A 309 19.29 11.88 -18.81
N PRO A 310 18.62 11.13 -19.72
CA PRO A 310 17.19 10.86 -19.59
C PRO A 310 16.95 9.98 -18.37
N ALA A 311 15.78 10.12 -17.76
CA ALA A 311 15.38 9.31 -16.62
C ALA A 311 15.48 7.80 -16.92
N ASP A 312 15.91 7.02 -15.93
CA ASP A 312 16.04 5.58 -16.05
C ASP A 312 14.69 4.88 -15.93
N LEU A 313 14.58 3.75 -16.63
CA LEU A 313 13.47 2.83 -16.45
C LEU A 313 13.73 1.92 -15.24
N PRO A 314 12.68 1.54 -14.50
CA PRO A 314 12.83 0.50 -13.51
C PRO A 314 13.20 -0.83 -14.19
N THR A 315 14.21 -1.50 -13.68
CA THR A 315 14.59 -2.86 -14.12
C THR A 315 13.70 -3.93 -13.50
N ALA A 316 13.03 -3.58 -12.40
CA ALA A 316 12.15 -4.46 -11.65
C ALA A 316 11.04 -3.64 -10.98
N VAL A 317 9.83 -4.19 -11.00
CA VAL A 317 8.65 -3.59 -10.37
C VAL A 317 8.07 -4.60 -9.38
N TRP A 318 7.79 -4.13 -8.17
CA TRP A 318 7.33 -4.98 -7.08
C TRP A 318 5.95 -4.57 -6.57
N ILE A 319 5.17 -5.59 -6.19
CA ILE A 319 4.12 -5.44 -5.19
C ILE A 319 4.70 -6.03 -3.91
N ASN A 320 4.78 -5.25 -2.83
CA ASN A 320 5.38 -5.62 -1.54
C ASN A 320 6.80 -6.21 -1.69
N PRO A 321 7.82 -5.39 -1.98
CA PRO A 321 9.19 -5.88 -2.07
C PRO A 321 9.64 -6.53 -0.75
N PRO A 322 10.42 -7.62 -0.78
CA PRO A 322 10.94 -8.26 0.41
C PRO A 322 11.73 -7.26 1.25
N LEU A 323 11.55 -7.30 2.55
CA LEU A 323 12.34 -6.49 3.47
C LEU A 323 13.82 -6.85 3.28
N LYS A 324 14.64 -5.88 2.90
CA LYS A 324 16.10 -6.06 2.88
C LYS A 324 16.54 -6.48 4.29
N LYS A 325 16.94 -7.72 4.46
CA LYS A 325 17.68 -8.14 5.66
C LYS A 325 18.98 -7.34 5.64
N THR A 326 19.06 -6.30 6.45
CA THR A 326 20.31 -5.57 6.69
C THR A 326 21.24 -6.57 7.38
N THR A 327 22.11 -7.21 6.63
CA THR A 327 23.25 -7.90 7.18
C THR A 327 24.10 -6.84 7.90
N ALA A 328 24.51 -7.14 9.12
CA ALA A 328 25.22 -6.23 10.02
C ALA A 328 26.58 -5.72 9.48
N GLN A 329 26.88 -5.97 8.21
CA GLN A 329 28.12 -5.57 7.52
C GLN A 329 27.98 -4.33 6.63
N ASP A 330 26.76 -3.83 6.35
CA ASP A 330 26.53 -2.68 5.45
C ASP A 330 26.02 -1.43 6.19
N ALA A 331 26.41 -1.21 7.43
CA ALA A 331 26.09 0.02 8.14
C ALA A 331 27.17 1.08 7.90
N PRO A 332 26.98 2.07 6.99
CA PRO A 332 27.59 3.36 7.18
C PRO A 332 26.88 3.97 8.40
N GLY A 333 27.66 4.36 9.41
CA GLY A 333 27.17 4.81 10.71
C GLY A 333 26.21 6.01 10.62
N THR A 334 24.92 5.71 10.59
CA THR A 334 23.88 6.69 10.87
C THR A 334 22.85 6.01 11.75
N THR A 335 22.87 6.31 13.01
CA THR A 335 21.91 5.88 14.02
C THR A 335 20.52 6.42 13.67
N PHE A 336 19.64 5.55 13.17
CA PHE A 336 18.23 5.86 13.04
C PHE A 336 17.61 5.79 14.45
N VAL A 337 17.23 6.93 14.99
CA VAL A 337 16.39 7.05 16.18
C VAL A 337 14.94 6.95 15.68
N PRO A 338 14.13 5.98 16.13
CA PRO A 338 12.71 6.01 15.82
C PRO A 338 12.07 7.14 16.63
N SER A 339 11.83 8.27 15.98
CA SER A 339 10.96 9.32 16.49
C SER A 339 9.52 8.80 16.38
N GLY A 340 8.83 8.82 17.53
CA GLY A 340 7.41 8.53 17.57
C GLY A 340 6.62 9.53 16.72
N ASN A 341 5.47 9.04 16.21
CA ASN A 341 4.37 9.82 15.63
C ASN A 341 4.77 10.88 14.60
N LEU A 342 5.09 10.44 13.39
CA LEU A 342 4.92 11.27 12.21
C LEU A 342 3.41 11.41 11.96
N ARG A 343 2.83 12.52 12.44
CA ARG A 343 1.66 13.10 11.80
C ARG A 343 2.08 13.37 10.35
N VAL A 344 1.46 12.67 9.43
CA VAL A 344 1.50 13.03 8.02
C VAL A 344 0.63 14.28 7.92
N ASP A 345 1.27 15.44 7.85
CA ASP A 345 0.59 16.67 7.43
C ASP A 345 0.06 16.44 6.01
N PRO A 346 -1.18 16.85 5.70
CA PRO A 346 -1.69 16.75 4.34
C PRO A 346 -0.79 17.62 3.46
N ILE A 347 -0.35 17.02 2.34
CA ILE A 347 0.39 17.70 1.28
C ILE A 347 -0.43 18.93 0.90
N ARG A 348 0.02 20.10 1.35
CA ARG A 348 -0.32 21.38 0.76
C ARG A 348 0.47 21.44 -0.53
N ASP A 349 -0.22 21.91 -1.56
CA ASP A 349 0.30 22.31 -2.87
C ASP A 349 0.38 21.22 -3.94
N ALA A 350 -0.82 20.76 -4.35
CA ALA A 350 -1.03 20.23 -5.70
C ALA A 350 -1.17 21.37 -6.75
N ASP A 351 -1.25 22.64 -6.29
CA ASP A 351 -1.52 23.80 -7.18
C ASP A 351 -0.27 24.40 -7.83
N ASP A 352 0.93 24.13 -7.33
CA ASP A 352 2.15 24.67 -7.91
C ASP A 352 2.67 23.93 -9.16
N TYR A 353 2.15 22.73 -9.46
CA TYR A 353 2.56 21.99 -10.67
C TYR A 353 1.69 22.27 -11.90
N VAL A 354 0.54 22.91 -11.74
CA VAL A 354 -0.37 23.23 -12.86
C VAL A 354 -0.04 24.58 -13.49
N ALA A 355 0.65 25.46 -12.80
CA ALA A 355 0.99 26.81 -13.30
C ALA A 355 2.17 26.85 -14.29
N ALA A 356 2.95 25.78 -14.44
CA ALA A 356 4.12 25.76 -15.33
C ALA A 356 3.86 25.21 -16.75
N ILE A 357 2.62 24.84 -17.10
CA ILE A 357 2.29 24.25 -18.42
C ILE A 357 1.37 25.17 -19.26
N ILE A 358 0.98 26.33 -18.78
CA ILE A 358 0.16 27.29 -19.53
C ILE A 358 0.99 28.52 -19.87
N ILE A 359 2.05 28.37 -20.62
CA ILE A 359 2.61 29.46 -21.45
C ILE A 359 3.16 28.81 -22.73
N ASP A 360 2.45 29.05 -23.78
CA ASP A 360 2.74 29.02 -25.23
C ASP A 360 1.95 27.98 -26.04
N ARG A 361 0.72 28.30 -26.38
CA ARG A 361 0.02 27.80 -27.56
C ARG A 361 -0.72 28.94 -28.24
N GLY A 362 0.06 29.77 -28.92
CA GLY A 362 -0.43 30.56 -30.02
C GLY A 362 -0.18 29.80 -31.34
N ALA A 363 -1.11 28.94 -31.76
CA ALA A 363 -1.19 28.49 -33.15
C ALA A 363 -2.65 28.13 -33.47
N PRO A 364 -3.17 28.48 -34.66
CA PRO A 364 -4.59 28.50 -34.96
C PRO A 364 -5.17 27.09 -35.18
N LEU A 365 -6.41 26.92 -34.73
CA LEU A 365 -7.30 25.81 -35.01
C LEU A 365 -7.46 25.58 -36.52
N ILE A 366 -6.98 24.47 -37.04
CA ILE A 366 -7.36 23.94 -38.34
C ILE A 366 -8.57 23.05 -38.13
N THR A 367 -9.73 23.51 -38.54
CA THR A 367 -10.96 22.71 -38.66
C THR A 367 -10.80 21.67 -39.76
N PRO A 368 -11.09 20.38 -39.54
CA PRO A 368 -11.17 19.41 -40.60
C PRO A 368 -12.51 19.60 -41.35
N THR A 369 -12.40 19.97 -42.57
CA THR A 369 -13.48 20.00 -43.57
C THR A 369 -13.93 18.55 -43.84
N LEU A 370 -15.21 18.30 -43.64
CA LEU A 370 -15.92 17.11 -44.11
C LEU A 370 -15.79 17.03 -45.65
N VAL A 371 -15.09 16.02 -46.18
CA VAL A 371 -15.24 15.58 -47.56
C VAL A 371 -16.15 14.34 -47.55
N SER A 372 -17.40 14.61 -47.90
CA SER A 372 -18.36 13.63 -48.42
C SER A 372 -17.89 13.20 -49.82
N GLN A 373 -17.65 11.90 -50.06
CA GLN A 373 -17.89 11.32 -51.35
C GLN A 373 -18.20 9.83 -51.27
N CYS A 374 -19.35 9.53 -51.86
CA CYS A 374 -19.89 8.24 -52.23
C CYS A 374 -18.91 7.40 -53.07
N HIS A 375 -18.82 6.10 -52.82
CA HIS A 375 -19.27 5.01 -53.76
C HIS A 375 -19.22 3.70 -52.99
#